data_0673f1994de902dbd103dac24ccf5753
#
_entry.id   0673f1994de902dbd103dac24ccf5753
#
_cell.length_a   1.000
_cell.length_b   1.000
_cell.length_c   1.000
_cell.angle_alpha   90.00
_cell.angle_beta   90.00
_cell.angle_gamma   90.00
#
_symmetry.space_group_name_H-M   'P 1'
#
loop_
_entity.id
_entity.type
_entity.pdbx_description
1 polymer ?
#
loop_
_entity_poly.entity_id
_entity_poly.type
_entity_poly.pdbx_seq_one_letter_code
_entity_poly.pdbx_strand_id
1 'polypeptide(L)'
;MLYTGIDLIEIARIERAIDRWGGRFLRRVFTPAELSAYGGRARSLAARWAAKEAAAKLLGVGLRGLGAAGRTEGAVAFTEIEVLGDARGRPTLALYGQAAERAHRLGLGEIALSLSHTHEHAIASVVALAVQGADAKDQGPTTMDDRR
;
A
#
# COMPACT_ATOMS: atom_id res chain seq x y z
N MET A 1 -10.69 -15.03 -4.56
CA MET A 1 -9.77 -14.42 -5.55
C MET A 1 -8.49 -13.99 -4.84
N LEU A 2 -7.35 -14.22 -5.45
CA LEU A 2 -6.03 -13.83 -4.93
C LEU A 2 -5.60 -12.50 -5.54
N TYR A 3 -5.17 -11.56 -4.71
CA TYR A 3 -4.63 -10.27 -5.10
C TYR A 3 -3.14 -10.23 -4.79
N THR A 4 -2.36 -9.65 -5.69
CA THR A 4 -0.91 -9.54 -5.54
C THR A 4 -0.42 -8.15 -5.93
N GLY A 5 0.70 -7.75 -5.35
CA GLY A 5 1.43 -6.56 -5.76
C GLY A 5 2.92 -6.74 -5.52
N ILE A 6 3.71 -6.17 -6.38
CA ILE A 6 5.18 -6.18 -6.26
C ILE A 6 5.73 -4.84 -6.71
N ASP A 7 6.77 -4.39 -6.03
CA ASP A 7 7.52 -3.20 -6.42
C ASP A 7 9.00 -3.34 -6.11
N LEU A 8 9.82 -2.75 -6.95
CA LEU A 8 11.27 -2.69 -6.85
C LEU A 8 11.72 -1.25 -6.97
N ILE A 9 12.60 -0.81 -6.06
CA ILE A 9 13.15 0.55 -6.09
C ILE A 9 14.65 0.55 -5.89
N GLU A 10 15.34 1.45 -6.56
CA GLU A 10 16.74 1.77 -6.25
C GLU A 10 16.82 2.56 -4.95
N ILE A 11 17.63 2.09 -4.00
CA ILE A 11 17.81 2.74 -2.69
C ILE A 11 18.36 4.17 -2.88
N ALA A 12 19.26 4.36 -3.84
CA ALA A 12 19.83 5.67 -4.18
C ALA A 12 18.76 6.69 -4.57
N ARG A 13 17.62 6.26 -5.12
CA ARG A 13 16.50 7.15 -5.46
C ARG A 13 15.85 7.74 -4.20
N ILE A 14 15.72 6.96 -3.16
CA ILE A 14 15.22 7.42 -1.86
C ILE A 14 16.24 8.35 -1.18
N GLU A 15 17.52 8.00 -1.21
CA GLU A 15 18.59 8.87 -0.69
C GLU A 15 18.56 10.24 -1.37
N ARG A 16 18.49 10.29 -2.68
CA ARG A 16 18.38 11.56 -3.44
C ARG A 16 17.13 12.36 -3.08
N ALA A 17 16.00 11.70 -2.87
CA ALA A 17 14.77 12.38 -2.47
C ALA A 17 14.89 12.98 -1.06
N ILE A 18 15.51 12.25 -0.13
CA ILE A 18 15.79 12.73 1.23
C ILE A 18 16.74 13.94 1.18
N ASP A 19 17.83 13.85 0.42
CA ASP A 19 18.81 14.93 0.28
C ASP A 19 18.18 16.19 -0.33
N ARG A 20 17.32 16.03 -1.31
CA ARG A 20 16.70 17.14 -2.03
C ARG A 20 15.54 17.79 -1.27
N TRP A 21 14.70 17.01 -0.60
CA TRP A 21 13.42 17.44 -0.04
C TRP A 21 13.34 17.35 1.48
N GLY A 22 14.26 16.63 2.12
CA GLY A 22 14.36 16.47 3.56
C GLY A 22 13.06 16.02 4.22
N GLY A 23 12.72 16.67 5.31
CA GLY A 23 11.53 16.34 6.10
C GLY A 23 10.21 16.47 5.36
N ARG A 24 10.15 17.31 4.33
CA ARG A 24 8.95 17.44 3.47
C ARG A 24 8.65 16.13 2.75
N PHE A 25 9.66 15.49 2.16
CA PHE A 25 9.52 14.19 1.53
C PHE A 25 9.17 13.12 2.58
N LEU A 26 9.93 13.06 3.66
CA LEU A 26 9.76 12.05 4.69
C LEU A 26 8.34 12.05 5.27
N ARG A 27 7.81 13.21 5.65
CA ARG A 27 6.47 13.32 6.24
C ARG A 27 5.34 13.07 5.24
N ARG A 28 5.58 13.26 3.96
CA ARG A 28 4.60 12.99 2.92
C ARG A 28 4.43 11.51 2.63
N VAL A 29 5.50 10.75 2.76
CA VAL A 29 5.55 9.34 2.39
C VAL A 29 5.39 8.41 3.59
N PHE A 30 6.04 8.75 4.70
CA PHE A 30 6.13 7.88 5.86
C PHE A 30 5.32 8.41 7.03
N THR A 31 4.69 7.49 7.77
CA THR A 31 3.97 7.83 8.99
C THR A 31 4.93 8.21 10.12
N PRO A 32 4.49 8.93 11.16
CA PRO A 32 5.32 9.21 12.32
C PRO A 32 5.90 7.95 12.97
N ALA A 33 5.13 6.87 13.03
CA ALA A 33 5.59 5.58 13.57
C ALA A 33 6.70 4.96 12.71
N GLU A 34 6.58 5.01 11.40
CA GLU A 34 7.63 4.54 10.48
C GLU A 34 8.91 5.39 10.62
N LEU A 35 8.78 6.70 10.72
CA LEU A 35 9.93 7.59 10.91
C LEU A 35 10.60 7.40 12.25
N SER A 36 9.83 7.14 13.31
CA SER A 36 10.37 6.81 14.63
C SER A 36 11.16 5.50 14.61
N ALA A 37 10.66 4.50 13.92
CA ALA A 37 11.29 3.17 13.87
C ALA A 37 12.47 3.09 12.89
N TYR A 38 12.38 3.78 11.75
CA TYR A 38 13.28 3.59 10.60
C TYR A 38 13.92 4.87 10.08
N GLY A 39 13.61 6.03 10.64
CA GLY A 39 14.19 7.31 10.25
C GLY A 39 15.72 7.27 10.28
N GLY A 40 16.36 7.90 9.29
CA GLY A 40 17.82 7.90 9.12
C GLY A 40 18.39 6.64 8.45
N ARG A 41 17.58 5.63 8.15
CA ARG A 41 18.02 4.39 7.47
C ARG A 41 17.39 4.31 6.08
N ALA A 42 18.06 4.87 5.06
CA ALA A 42 17.55 4.96 3.70
C ALA A 42 17.13 3.60 3.12
N ARG A 43 17.88 2.53 3.40
CA ARG A 43 17.54 1.17 2.97
C ARG A 43 16.20 0.70 3.55
N SER A 44 15.99 0.94 4.84
CA SER A 44 14.74 0.58 5.52
C SER A 44 13.56 1.40 5.00
N LEU A 45 13.77 2.68 4.74
CA LEU A 45 12.77 3.57 4.14
C LEU A 45 12.45 3.18 2.69
N ALA A 46 13.47 2.79 1.90
CA ALA A 46 13.26 2.31 0.54
C ALA A 46 12.42 1.03 0.51
N ALA A 47 12.64 0.10 1.43
CA ALA A 47 11.81 -1.10 1.54
C ALA A 47 10.34 -0.77 1.88
N ARG A 48 10.11 0.23 2.75
CA ARG A 48 8.75 0.69 3.08
C ARG A 48 8.09 1.42 1.92
N TRP A 49 8.85 2.22 1.18
CA TRP A 49 8.37 2.80 -0.07
C TRP A 49 7.89 1.71 -1.03
N ALA A 50 8.73 0.73 -1.33
CA ALA A 50 8.39 -0.38 -2.22
C ALA A 50 7.14 -1.13 -1.73
N ALA A 51 6.99 -1.33 -0.41
CA ALA A 51 5.81 -1.96 0.16
C ALA A 51 4.52 -1.15 -0.06
N LYS A 52 4.59 0.18 0.04
CA LYS A 52 3.44 1.06 -0.21
C LYS A 52 3.04 1.05 -1.68
N GLU A 53 4.00 1.08 -2.60
CA GLU A 53 3.75 0.94 -4.05
C GLU A 53 3.17 -0.45 -4.39
N ALA A 54 3.72 -1.51 -3.81
CA ALA A 54 3.20 -2.87 -4.00
C ALA A 54 1.77 -3.00 -3.48
N ALA A 55 1.47 -2.43 -2.31
CA ALA A 55 0.11 -2.42 -1.75
C ALA A 55 -0.87 -1.62 -2.62
N ALA A 56 -0.46 -0.47 -3.16
CA ALA A 56 -1.28 0.30 -4.08
C ALA A 56 -1.60 -0.49 -5.36
N LYS A 57 -0.63 -1.22 -5.91
CA LYS A 57 -0.83 -2.12 -7.05
C LYS A 57 -1.81 -3.24 -6.71
N LEU A 58 -1.69 -3.86 -5.55
CA LEU A 58 -2.63 -4.88 -5.07
C LEU A 58 -4.05 -4.32 -4.96
N LEU A 59 -4.21 -3.12 -4.44
CA LEU A 59 -5.50 -2.44 -4.32
C LEU A 59 -6.05 -1.93 -5.66
N GLY A 60 -5.24 -1.87 -6.70
CA GLY A 60 -5.60 -1.30 -7.99
C GLY A 60 -5.82 0.21 -7.93
N VAL A 61 -5.04 0.92 -7.13
CA VAL A 61 -5.11 2.37 -6.94
C VAL A 61 -3.76 3.05 -7.19
N GLY A 62 -3.79 4.36 -7.48
CA GLY A 62 -2.58 5.17 -7.52
C GLY A 62 -2.20 5.72 -6.15
N LEU A 63 -0.94 6.16 -6.00
CA LEU A 63 -0.47 6.89 -4.82
C LEU A 63 -0.41 8.39 -5.11
N ARG A 64 -0.95 9.20 -4.18
CA ARG A 64 -0.91 10.67 -4.27
C ARG A 64 0.38 11.21 -3.67
N GLY A 65 0.97 12.18 -4.35
CA GLY A 65 1.88 13.08 -3.65
C GLY A 65 3.30 13.21 -4.15
N LEU A 66 3.71 12.54 -5.19
CA LEU A 66 5.04 12.70 -5.78
C LEU A 66 4.92 12.89 -7.29
N GLY A 67 4.41 14.07 -7.66
CA GLY A 67 4.65 14.73 -8.93
C GLY A 67 4.62 13.90 -10.21
N ALA A 68 3.68 13.01 -10.40
CA ALA A 68 3.31 12.59 -11.73
C ALA A 68 1.90 13.10 -11.98
N ALA A 69 1.74 13.82 -13.05
CA ALA A 69 0.48 14.33 -13.55
C ALA A 69 -0.54 13.19 -13.63
N GLY A 70 -1.57 13.30 -12.86
CA GLY A 70 -2.70 12.42 -12.91
C GLY A 70 -3.36 12.35 -11.55
N ARG A 71 -4.40 13.14 -11.34
CA ARG A 71 -5.44 12.83 -10.38
C ARG A 71 -6.07 11.53 -10.84
N THR A 72 -5.50 10.42 -10.41
CA THR A 72 -6.18 9.15 -10.55
C THR A 72 -7.30 9.17 -9.54
N GLU A 73 -8.52 9.17 -10.03
CA GLU A 73 -9.70 9.00 -9.19
C GLU A 73 -9.48 7.77 -8.30
N GLY A 74 -9.68 7.94 -6.99
CA GLY A 74 -9.40 6.87 -6.03
C GLY A 74 -7.95 6.69 -5.57
N ALA A 75 -7.04 7.62 -5.93
CA ALA A 75 -5.67 7.58 -5.44
C ALA A 75 -5.62 7.75 -3.90
N VAL A 76 -4.80 6.95 -3.23
CA VAL A 76 -4.60 6.98 -1.79
C VAL A 76 -3.32 7.72 -1.41
N ALA A 77 -3.25 8.25 -0.19
CA ALA A 77 -2.02 8.86 0.32
C ALA A 77 -1.02 7.77 0.75
N PHE A 78 0.28 8.04 0.61
CA PHE A 78 1.32 7.12 1.09
C PHE A 78 1.18 6.79 2.58
N THR A 79 0.76 7.77 3.39
CA THR A 79 0.58 7.61 4.84
C THR A 79 -0.66 6.81 5.24
N GLU A 80 -1.55 6.51 4.30
CA GLU A 80 -2.67 5.59 4.52
C GLU A 80 -2.26 4.11 4.46
N ILE A 81 -1.01 3.85 4.08
CA ILE A 81 -0.39 2.52 4.08
C ILE A 81 0.81 2.58 5.02
N GLU A 82 0.77 1.84 6.11
CA GLU A 82 1.83 1.84 7.12
C GLU A 82 2.51 0.49 7.22
N VAL A 83 3.83 0.48 7.26
CA VAL A 83 4.65 -0.72 7.30
C VAL A 83 5.55 -0.69 8.52
N LEU A 84 5.25 -1.50 9.51
CA LEU A 84 6.01 -1.65 10.73
C LEU A 84 6.53 -3.08 10.87
N GLY A 85 7.32 -3.34 11.90
CA GLY A 85 7.72 -4.68 12.28
C GLY A 85 6.95 -5.14 13.52
N ASP A 86 6.61 -6.42 13.57
CA ASP A 86 6.13 -7.03 14.81
C ASP A 86 7.29 -7.22 15.83
N ALA A 87 7.00 -7.81 16.98
CA ALA A 87 7.98 -8.05 18.04
C ALA A 87 9.16 -8.95 17.60
N ARG A 88 9.01 -9.69 16.51
CA ARG A 88 10.04 -10.54 15.91
C ARG A 88 10.73 -9.89 14.71
N GLY A 89 10.36 -8.64 14.37
CA GLY A 89 10.88 -7.92 13.22
C GLY A 89 10.22 -8.32 11.88
N ARG A 90 9.18 -9.15 11.90
CA ARG A 90 8.43 -9.49 10.70
C ARG A 90 7.64 -8.26 10.23
N PRO A 91 7.74 -7.88 8.93
CA PRO A 91 7.00 -6.74 8.44
C PRO A 91 5.50 -6.99 8.46
N THR A 92 4.75 -5.98 8.90
CA THR A 92 3.29 -5.96 8.93
C THR A 92 2.79 -4.74 8.20
N LEU A 93 1.65 -4.86 7.55
CA LEU A 93 1.04 -3.80 6.77
C LEU A 93 -0.33 -3.45 7.36
N ALA A 94 -0.51 -2.18 7.68
CA ALA A 94 -1.79 -1.62 8.12
C ALA A 94 -2.30 -0.60 7.11
N LEU A 95 -3.60 -0.60 6.88
CA LEU A 95 -4.29 0.32 5.99
C LEU A 95 -5.21 1.25 6.77
N TYR A 96 -5.27 2.50 6.35
CA TYR A 96 -6.10 3.56 6.92
C TYR A 96 -6.88 4.29 5.82
N GLY A 97 -7.90 5.04 6.21
CA GLY A 97 -8.62 5.93 5.31
C GLY A 97 -9.13 5.26 4.04
N GLN A 98 -8.90 5.89 2.91
CA GLN A 98 -9.36 5.39 1.60
C GLN A 98 -8.71 4.07 1.18
N ALA A 99 -7.47 3.82 1.60
CA ALA A 99 -6.80 2.54 1.35
C ALA A 99 -7.52 1.39 2.08
N ALA A 100 -7.90 1.60 3.35
CA ALA A 100 -8.69 0.64 4.11
C ALA A 100 -10.08 0.41 3.52
N GLU A 101 -10.77 1.48 3.11
CA GLU A 101 -12.08 1.38 2.44
C GLU A 101 -11.99 0.60 1.12
N ARG A 102 -10.93 0.82 0.36
CA ARG A 102 -10.71 0.09 -0.89
C ARG A 102 -10.50 -1.40 -0.64
N ALA A 103 -9.68 -1.74 0.35
CA ALA A 103 -9.46 -3.14 0.75
C ALA A 103 -10.77 -3.81 1.19
N HIS A 104 -11.58 -3.11 1.97
CA HIS A 104 -12.90 -3.58 2.41
C HIS A 104 -13.83 -3.85 1.21
N ARG A 105 -13.92 -2.91 0.26
CA ARG A 105 -14.74 -3.08 -0.96
C ARG A 105 -14.28 -4.26 -1.82
N LEU A 106 -12.99 -4.59 -1.82
CA LEU A 106 -12.46 -5.77 -2.49
C LEU A 106 -12.65 -7.06 -1.68
N GLY A 107 -13.18 -6.96 -0.46
CA GLY A 107 -13.36 -8.09 0.44
C GLY A 107 -12.04 -8.69 0.92
N LEU A 108 -10.97 -7.89 0.98
CA LEU A 108 -9.67 -8.41 1.38
C LEU A 108 -9.62 -8.70 2.87
N GLY A 109 -9.07 -9.85 3.20
CA GLY A 109 -8.67 -10.19 4.55
C GLY A 109 -7.31 -9.61 4.91
N GLU A 110 -6.52 -10.37 5.65
CA GLU A 110 -5.16 -10.00 6.00
C GLU A 110 -4.28 -9.87 4.75
N ILE A 111 -3.45 -8.84 4.73
CA ILE A 111 -2.45 -8.63 3.67
C ILE A 111 -1.09 -9.11 4.18
N ALA A 112 -0.57 -10.14 3.56
CA ALA A 112 0.77 -10.64 3.82
C ALA A 112 1.80 -9.81 3.06
N LEU A 113 2.94 -9.53 3.72
CA LEU A 113 4.01 -8.69 3.20
C LEU A 113 5.35 -9.39 3.35
N SER A 114 6.16 -9.34 2.32
CA SER A 114 7.56 -9.75 2.34
C SER A 114 8.45 -8.64 1.77
N LEU A 115 9.58 -8.40 2.44
CA LEU A 115 10.58 -7.41 2.04
C LEU A 115 11.92 -8.08 1.84
N SER A 116 12.67 -7.61 0.84
CA SER A 116 14.05 -8.00 0.62
C SER A 116 14.86 -6.83 0.07
N HIS A 117 16.16 -6.89 0.18
CA HIS A 117 17.04 -5.85 -0.38
C HIS A 117 18.40 -6.42 -0.75
N THR A 118 19.05 -5.72 -1.68
CA THR A 118 20.48 -5.80 -1.95
C THR A 118 21.15 -4.49 -1.51
N HIS A 119 22.38 -4.27 -1.88
CA HIS A 119 23.04 -2.98 -1.66
C HIS A 119 22.38 -1.82 -2.43
N GLU A 120 21.82 -2.10 -3.59
CA GLU A 120 21.32 -1.09 -4.52
C GLU A 120 19.80 -1.03 -4.59
N HIS A 121 19.09 -2.13 -4.31
CA HIS A 121 17.66 -2.25 -4.51
C HIS A 121 16.93 -2.75 -3.27
N ALA A 122 15.70 -2.27 -3.10
CA ALA A 122 14.72 -2.83 -2.18
C ALA A 122 13.52 -3.34 -2.98
N ILE A 123 12.96 -4.46 -2.55
CA ILE A 123 11.80 -5.09 -3.16
C ILE A 123 10.76 -5.41 -2.10
N ALA A 124 9.50 -5.28 -2.48
CA ALA A 124 8.38 -5.69 -1.64
C ALA A 124 7.40 -6.54 -2.46
N SER A 125 6.86 -7.56 -1.83
CA SER A 125 5.78 -8.37 -2.36
C SER A 125 4.63 -8.40 -1.35
N VAL A 126 3.42 -8.17 -1.82
CA VAL A 126 2.20 -8.23 -1.01
C VAL A 126 1.19 -9.18 -1.63
N VAL A 127 0.47 -9.90 -0.78
CA VAL A 127 -0.53 -10.89 -1.18
C VAL A 127 -1.73 -10.79 -0.25
N ALA A 128 -2.93 -10.86 -0.80
CA ALA A 128 -4.15 -10.94 -0.02
C ALA A 128 -5.18 -11.85 -0.70
N LEU A 129 -6.00 -12.50 0.10
CA LEU A 129 -7.16 -13.24 -0.37
C LEU A 129 -8.43 -12.42 -0.15
N ALA A 130 -9.32 -12.40 -1.14
CA ALA A 130 -10.69 -11.95 -0.90
C ALA A 130 -11.41 -13.02 -0.08
N VAL A 131 -11.94 -12.63 1.08
CA VAL A 131 -12.75 -13.49 1.93
C VAL A 131 -14.18 -13.45 1.36
N GLN A 132 -14.66 -14.56 0.80
CA GLN A 132 -16.05 -14.67 0.38
C GLN A 132 -16.93 -14.65 1.63
N GLY A 133 -17.71 -13.57 1.81
CA GLY A 133 -18.69 -13.56 2.90
C GLY A 133 -19.06 -12.23 3.54
N ALA A 134 -18.57 -11.09 3.05
CA ALA A 134 -19.11 -9.80 3.46
C ALA A 134 -19.87 -9.17 2.27
N ASP A 135 -21.21 -9.20 2.36
CA ASP A 135 -22.15 -8.51 1.46
C ASP A 135 -22.46 -9.12 0.08
N ALA A 136 -22.84 -10.40 0.06
CA ALA A 136 -23.77 -10.91 -0.96
C ALA A 136 -25.21 -10.91 -0.43
N LYS A 137 -25.65 -9.81 0.18
CA LYS A 137 -27.06 -9.57 0.54
C LYS A 137 -27.43 -8.15 0.16
N ASP A 138 -27.71 -7.92 -1.06
CA ASP A 138 -28.78 -7.08 -1.58
C ASP A 138 -28.74 -7.00 -3.12
N GLN A 139 -29.07 -8.10 -3.76
CA GLN A 139 -29.72 -8.06 -5.06
C GLN A 139 -30.96 -8.93 -4.91
N GLY A 140 -32.04 -8.27 -4.47
CA GLY A 140 -33.35 -8.83 -4.51
C GLY A 140 -33.69 -9.31 -5.94
N PRO A 141 -34.57 -10.33 -6.08
CA PRO A 141 -34.88 -10.91 -7.37
C PRO A 141 -35.51 -9.84 -8.26
N THR A 142 -34.87 -9.57 -9.39
CA THR A 142 -35.50 -8.83 -10.47
C THR A 142 -36.67 -9.69 -10.97
N THR A 143 -37.86 -9.36 -10.55
CA THR A 143 -39.08 -9.92 -11.14
C THR A 143 -39.13 -9.47 -12.58
N MET A 144 -38.90 -10.38 -13.52
CA MET A 144 -39.34 -10.23 -14.87
C MET A 144 -40.88 -10.14 -14.84
N ASP A 145 -41.40 -8.95 -15.06
CA ASP A 145 -42.82 -8.77 -15.41
C ASP A 145 -43.01 -9.22 -16.83
N ASP A 146 -43.57 -10.41 -16.96
CA ASP A 146 -44.04 -10.98 -18.19
C ASP A 146 -45.43 -10.39 -18.43
N ARG A 147 -45.51 -9.37 -19.30
CA ARG A 147 -46.79 -8.95 -19.89
C ARG A 147 -46.63 -8.56 -21.36
N ARG A 148 -47.01 -9.51 -22.19
CA ARG A 148 -47.77 -9.42 -23.47
C ARG A 148 -47.36 -8.35 -24.47
#